data_0aae2f16220e07770d49f3c1811d9c80
#
_entry.id   0aae2f16220e07770d49f3c1811d9c80
#
_cell.length_a   1.000
_cell.length_b   1.000
_cell.length_c   1.000
_cell.angle_alpha   90.00
_cell.angle_beta   90.00
_cell.angle_gamma   90.00
#
_symmetry.space_group_name_H-M   'P 1'
#
loop_
_entity.id
_entity.type
_entity.pdbx_description
1 polymer ?
#
loop_
_entity_poly.entity_id
_entity_poly.type
_entity_poly.pdbx_seq_one_letter_code
_entity_poly.pdbx_strand_id
1 'polypeptide(L)'
;MKSEYDVIVIGGGTAGVIAAVQAGRAGVQTLLVEKGEILGGTLTKAGISCPGPFYAWRKPAIAGIGYELVTQCAAEAGTPLPDYSTQEPCPQGRWAVHLNPHLYALICDQAVKDAGVEVLFDAMCARIQETDNTKNVTLCLKEGLRDFTCKVLIDATGDANAVSLAGYPVIREKDVQPATYTAEITGIPKLSDQELAALRADYDAAVQKGLLRYTDSGWNANGMDTRFLSTRGHNGNHVFLPGI
;
A
#
# COMPACT_ATOMS: atom_id res chain seq x y z
N MET A 1 -26.87 -5.36 6.34
CA MET A 1 -26.14 -4.76 5.21
C MET A 1 -27.18 -4.31 4.19
N LYS A 2 -27.09 -3.09 3.72
CA LYS A 2 -27.97 -2.52 2.69
C LYS A 2 -27.65 -3.10 1.31
N SER A 3 -28.49 -2.89 0.34
CA SER A 3 -28.23 -3.19 -1.09
C SER A 3 -28.03 -1.94 -1.93
N GLU A 4 -28.31 -0.76 -1.38
CA GLU A 4 -28.25 0.52 -2.08
C GLU A 4 -27.36 1.50 -1.31
N TYR A 5 -26.45 2.17 -2.05
CA TYR A 5 -25.50 3.13 -1.53
C TYR A 5 -25.42 4.37 -2.44
N ASP A 6 -24.98 5.48 -1.91
CA ASP A 6 -24.64 6.64 -2.74
C ASP A 6 -23.31 6.40 -3.46
N VAL A 7 -22.34 5.84 -2.73
CA VAL A 7 -20.98 5.57 -3.24
C VAL A 7 -20.60 4.13 -2.92
N ILE A 8 -20.07 3.42 -3.92
CA ILE A 8 -19.33 2.17 -3.73
C ILE A 8 -17.89 2.39 -4.15
N VAL A 9 -16.95 2.05 -3.28
CA VAL A 9 -15.50 2.08 -3.55
C VAL A 9 -15.01 0.64 -3.67
N ILE A 10 -14.42 0.27 -4.80
CA ILE A 10 -13.84 -1.05 -5.03
C ILE A 10 -12.34 -0.99 -4.84
N GLY A 11 -11.85 -1.72 -3.83
CA GLY A 11 -10.46 -1.77 -3.39
C GLY A 11 -10.20 -0.98 -2.13
N GLY A 12 -9.84 -1.66 -1.05
CA GLY A 12 -9.51 -1.10 0.27
C GLY A 12 -8.01 -0.76 0.43
N GLY A 13 -7.30 -0.53 -0.68
CA GLY A 13 -5.94 -0.02 -0.65
C GLY A 13 -5.87 1.43 -0.17
N THR A 14 -4.68 2.02 -0.18
CA THR A 14 -4.45 3.39 0.30
C THR A 14 -5.41 4.40 -0.33
N ALA A 15 -5.60 4.34 -1.66
CA ALA A 15 -6.49 5.25 -2.36
C ALA A 15 -7.97 5.03 -1.98
N GLY A 16 -8.39 3.76 -1.89
CA GLY A 16 -9.78 3.41 -1.58
C GLY A 16 -10.18 3.77 -0.16
N VAL A 17 -9.31 3.54 0.82
CA VAL A 17 -9.51 3.98 2.21
C VAL A 17 -9.75 5.50 2.25
N ILE A 18 -8.87 6.28 1.61
CA ILE A 18 -8.97 7.74 1.60
C ILE A 18 -10.27 8.19 0.91
N ALA A 19 -10.61 7.58 -0.23
CA ALA A 19 -11.84 7.89 -0.97
C ALA A 19 -13.10 7.57 -0.14
N ALA A 20 -13.13 6.40 0.51
CA ALA A 20 -14.24 5.98 1.36
C ALA A 20 -14.39 6.88 2.60
N VAL A 21 -13.29 7.20 3.28
CA VAL A 21 -13.30 8.13 4.43
C VAL A 21 -13.79 9.50 4.01
N GLN A 22 -13.35 10.02 2.85
CA GLN A 22 -13.82 11.31 2.34
C GLN A 22 -15.31 11.28 2.05
N ALA A 23 -15.82 10.24 1.40
CA ALA A 23 -17.23 10.08 1.10
C ALA A 23 -18.08 9.98 2.39
N GLY A 24 -17.64 9.17 3.35
CA GLY A 24 -18.30 9.07 4.66
C GLY A 24 -18.31 10.39 5.43
N ARG A 25 -17.18 11.12 5.47
CA ARG A 25 -17.11 12.47 6.08
C ARG A 25 -18.03 13.49 5.38
N ALA A 26 -18.33 13.29 4.10
CA ALA A 26 -19.32 14.08 3.38
C ALA A 26 -20.78 13.71 3.69
N GLY A 27 -21.01 12.70 4.52
CA GLY A 27 -22.33 12.28 4.98
C GLY A 27 -23.09 11.41 3.99
N VAL A 28 -22.46 10.88 2.94
CA VAL A 28 -23.13 10.02 1.96
C VAL A 28 -22.98 8.53 2.35
N GLN A 29 -23.99 7.72 2.02
CA GLN A 29 -23.95 6.28 2.32
C GLN A 29 -22.91 5.60 1.45
N THR A 30 -21.85 5.09 2.11
CA THR A 30 -20.67 4.56 1.42
C THR A 30 -20.42 3.12 1.80
N LEU A 31 -20.14 2.28 0.79
CA LEU A 31 -19.66 0.93 0.92
C LEU A 31 -18.22 0.87 0.38
N LEU A 32 -17.30 0.35 1.20
CA LEU A 32 -15.95 -0.02 0.78
C LEU A 32 -15.86 -1.53 0.61
N VAL A 33 -15.40 -1.97 -0.54
CA VAL A 33 -15.26 -3.40 -0.89
C VAL A 33 -13.78 -3.74 -1.03
N GLU A 34 -13.30 -4.68 -0.23
CA GLU A 34 -11.92 -5.14 -0.25
C GLU A 34 -11.87 -6.66 -0.49
N LYS A 35 -11.05 -7.08 -1.46
CA LYS A 35 -10.87 -8.50 -1.79
C LYS A 35 -10.07 -9.29 -0.76
N GLY A 36 -9.32 -8.59 0.07
CA GLY A 36 -8.52 -9.17 1.15
C GLY A 36 -9.18 -9.01 2.51
N GLU A 37 -8.42 -9.39 3.53
CA GLU A 37 -8.84 -9.42 4.93
C GLU A 37 -8.42 -8.17 5.73
N ILE A 38 -7.60 -7.28 5.13
CA ILE A 38 -7.11 -6.06 5.78
C ILE A 38 -7.12 -4.86 4.82
N LEU A 39 -7.31 -3.67 5.36
CA LEU A 39 -7.20 -2.41 4.62
C LEU A 39 -5.74 -1.94 4.47
N GLY A 40 -5.52 -0.96 3.59
CA GLY A 40 -4.24 -0.30 3.36
C GLY A 40 -3.43 -0.84 2.16
N GLY A 41 -3.79 -2.01 1.62
CA GLY A 41 -3.26 -2.57 0.37
C GLY A 41 -1.74 -2.70 0.36
N THR A 42 -1.06 -1.93 -0.50
CA THR A 42 0.40 -1.99 -0.67
C THR A 42 1.15 -1.68 0.63
N LEU A 43 0.64 -0.75 1.45
CA LEU A 43 1.29 -0.38 2.71
C LEU A 43 1.15 -1.43 3.81
N THR A 44 0.20 -2.34 3.68
CA THR A 44 -0.12 -3.36 4.70
C THR A 44 0.11 -4.76 4.17
N LYS A 45 -0.82 -5.29 3.37
CA LYS A 45 -0.81 -6.67 2.88
C LYS A 45 0.41 -6.99 2.02
N ALA A 46 0.86 -6.07 1.17
CA ALA A 46 2.05 -6.29 0.35
C ALA A 46 3.37 -5.99 1.09
N GLY A 47 3.33 -5.49 2.33
CA GLY A 47 4.52 -5.27 3.15
C GLY A 47 5.40 -4.09 2.76
N ILE A 48 4.99 -3.27 1.78
CA ILE A 48 5.74 -2.07 1.37
C ILE A 48 5.29 -0.91 2.24
N SER A 49 5.74 -0.87 3.49
CA SER A 49 5.27 0.03 4.54
C SER A 49 5.82 1.45 4.47
N CYS A 50 6.23 1.90 3.29
CA CYS A 50 6.76 3.24 3.06
C CYS A 50 5.91 3.97 2.01
N PRO A 51 5.01 4.89 2.42
CA PRO A 51 4.17 5.65 1.49
C PRO A 51 4.95 6.69 0.66
N GLY A 52 6.26 6.78 0.86
CA GLY A 52 7.10 7.77 0.21
C GLY A 52 7.18 9.10 1.00
N PRO A 53 7.86 10.11 0.44
CA PRO A 53 7.97 11.41 1.08
C PRO A 53 6.70 12.23 0.86
N PHE A 54 6.22 12.86 1.94
CA PHE A 54 5.12 13.84 1.89
C PHE A 54 5.62 15.26 1.60
N TYR A 55 6.89 15.40 1.32
CA TYR A 55 7.61 16.65 1.18
C TYR A 55 8.31 16.72 -0.18
N ALA A 56 8.16 17.82 -0.89
CA ALA A 56 8.85 18.09 -2.15
C ALA A 56 9.28 19.56 -2.20
N TRP A 57 10.37 19.84 -2.88
CA TRP A 57 10.90 21.21 -3.01
C TRP A 57 11.01 21.98 -1.70
N ARG A 58 11.37 21.28 -0.61
CA ARG A 58 11.48 21.81 0.75
C ARG A 58 10.17 22.33 1.34
N LYS A 59 9.04 21.81 0.89
CA LYS A 59 7.71 22.17 1.37
C LYS A 59 6.84 20.93 1.55
N PRO A 60 5.88 20.93 2.48
CA PRO A 60 4.84 19.92 2.52
C PRO A 60 4.10 19.94 1.18
N ALA A 61 4.09 18.83 0.47
CA ALA A 61 3.46 18.70 -0.84
C ALA A 61 2.15 17.91 -0.76
N ILE A 62 2.00 17.06 0.25
CA ILE A 62 0.85 16.18 0.43
C ILE A 62 0.29 16.42 1.84
N ALA A 63 -1.02 16.60 1.92
CA ALA A 63 -1.78 16.80 3.15
C ALA A 63 -3.13 16.05 3.09
N GLY A 64 -4.00 16.26 4.07
CA GLY A 64 -5.33 15.67 4.13
C GLY A 64 -5.32 14.25 4.69
N ILE A 65 -6.37 13.47 4.41
CA ILE A 65 -6.67 12.20 5.07
C ILE A 65 -5.47 11.23 5.04
N GLY A 66 -4.80 11.09 3.91
CA GLY A 66 -3.64 10.19 3.81
C GLY A 66 -2.51 10.57 4.75
N TYR A 67 -2.23 11.87 4.88
CA TYR A 67 -1.23 12.37 5.82
C TYR A 67 -1.69 12.25 7.28
N GLU A 68 -2.98 12.48 7.56
CA GLU A 68 -3.57 12.28 8.90
C GLU A 68 -3.34 10.85 9.38
N LEU A 69 -3.68 9.83 8.56
CA LEU A 69 -3.52 8.42 8.91
C LEU A 69 -2.04 8.04 9.13
N VAL A 70 -1.15 8.54 8.28
CA VAL A 70 0.29 8.29 8.42
C VAL A 70 0.85 8.93 9.69
N THR A 71 0.46 10.17 9.97
CA THR A 71 0.89 10.90 11.17
C THR A 71 0.39 10.21 12.44
N GLN A 72 -0.85 9.77 12.45
CA GLN A 72 -1.41 8.99 13.56
C GLN A 72 -0.64 7.68 13.75
N CYS A 73 -0.38 6.93 12.69
CA CYS A 73 0.38 5.69 12.76
C CYS A 73 1.79 5.91 13.32
N ALA A 74 2.47 6.94 12.86
CA ALA A 74 3.80 7.30 13.36
C ALA A 74 3.78 7.66 14.86
N ALA A 75 2.79 8.43 15.29
CA ALA A 75 2.63 8.84 16.67
C ALA A 75 2.34 7.64 17.60
N GLU A 76 1.38 6.78 17.24
CA GLU A 76 1.02 5.60 18.03
C GLU A 76 2.14 4.55 18.06
N ALA A 77 2.93 4.48 16.99
CA ALA A 77 4.10 3.63 16.90
C ALA A 77 5.32 4.17 17.68
N GLY A 78 5.28 5.42 18.16
CA GLY A 78 6.45 6.10 18.73
C GLY A 78 7.57 6.33 17.71
N THR A 79 7.25 6.34 16.41
CA THR A 79 8.22 6.55 15.34
C THR A 79 8.23 8.04 14.98
N PRO A 80 9.37 8.74 15.11
CA PRO A 80 9.41 10.16 14.75
C PRO A 80 9.21 10.35 13.25
N LEU A 81 8.42 11.36 12.89
CA LEU A 81 8.36 11.82 11.51
C LEU A 81 9.71 12.44 11.11
N PRO A 82 10.10 12.38 9.83
CA PRO A 82 11.29 13.04 9.36
C PRO A 82 11.28 14.54 9.67
N ASP A 83 12.42 15.10 10.06
CA ASP A 83 12.57 16.54 10.23
C ASP A 83 12.71 17.21 8.86
N TYR A 84 11.61 17.78 8.38
CA TYR A 84 11.54 18.46 7.09
C TYR A 84 12.15 19.88 7.11
N SER A 85 12.56 20.38 8.26
CA SER A 85 13.19 21.72 8.39
C SER A 85 14.67 21.73 7.96
N THR A 86 15.30 20.56 7.88
CA THR A 86 16.71 20.45 7.50
C THR A 86 16.91 20.85 6.04
N GLN A 87 17.85 21.76 5.79
CA GLN A 87 18.12 22.34 4.46
C GLN A 87 19.07 21.49 3.58
N GLU A 88 19.61 20.41 4.11
CA GLU A 88 20.56 19.56 3.40
C GLU A 88 19.93 18.91 2.16
N PRO A 89 20.68 18.77 1.04
CA PRO A 89 20.24 17.93 -0.05
C PRO A 89 20.04 16.52 0.48
N CYS A 90 18.80 16.08 0.53
CA CYS A 90 18.49 14.78 1.11
C CYS A 90 18.67 13.68 0.07
N PRO A 91 19.52 12.68 0.33
CA PRO A 91 19.48 11.45 -0.44
C PRO A 91 18.05 10.89 -0.44
N GLN A 92 17.59 10.41 -1.58
CA GLN A 92 16.28 9.74 -1.68
C GLN A 92 16.12 8.74 -0.53
N GLY A 93 15.06 8.88 0.26
CA GLY A 93 14.75 8.01 1.37
C GLY A 93 14.91 8.61 2.77
N ARG A 94 15.63 9.71 2.98
CA ARG A 94 15.78 10.33 4.31
C ARG A 94 14.47 10.91 4.84
N TRP A 95 13.56 11.33 3.95
CA TRP A 95 12.24 11.85 4.29
C TRP A 95 11.13 10.84 4.08
N ALA A 96 11.48 9.60 3.84
CA ALA A 96 10.51 8.52 3.77
C ALA A 96 9.95 8.24 5.17
N VAL A 97 8.64 8.15 5.26
CA VAL A 97 7.95 7.71 6.48
C VAL A 97 7.86 6.20 6.44
N HIS A 98 8.33 5.53 7.48
CA HIS A 98 8.18 4.08 7.62
C HIS A 98 7.08 3.78 8.64
N LEU A 99 6.12 2.99 8.25
CA LEU A 99 4.96 2.63 9.06
C LEU A 99 5.08 1.21 9.61
N ASN A 100 4.42 0.97 10.74
CA ASN A 100 4.04 -0.39 11.11
C ASN A 100 2.83 -0.80 10.26
N PRO A 101 2.93 -1.81 9.37
CA PRO A 101 1.84 -2.17 8.48
C PRO A 101 0.59 -2.66 9.23
N HIS A 102 0.77 -3.37 10.34
CA HIS A 102 -0.35 -3.88 11.13
C HIS A 102 -1.08 -2.75 11.87
N LEU A 103 -0.32 -1.84 12.47
CA LEU A 103 -0.90 -0.66 13.11
C LEU A 103 -1.59 0.26 12.09
N TYR A 104 -0.99 0.42 10.91
CA TYR A 104 -1.61 1.22 9.86
C TYR A 104 -2.93 0.60 9.36
N ALA A 105 -3.02 -0.73 9.27
CA ALA A 105 -4.28 -1.41 8.95
C ALA A 105 -5.36 -1.11 9.99
N LEU A 106 -5.05 -1.20 11.29
CA LEU A 106 -5.98 -0.87 12.38
C LEU A 106 -6.44 0.59 12.33
N ILE A 107 -5.54 1.51 11.99
CA ILE A 107 -5.87 2.94 11.83
C ILE A 107 -6.79 3.15 10.63
N CYS A 108 -6.56 2.44 9.51
CA CYS A 108 -7.47 2.47 8.38
C CYS A 108 -8.86 1.96 8.75
N ASP A 109 -8.96 0.84 9.47
CA ASP A 109 -10.22 0.28 9.95
C ASP A 109 -10.97 1.27 10.84
N GLN A 110 -10.26 1.89 11.80
CA GLN A 110 -10.85 2.89 12.67
C GLN A 110 -11.33 4.12 11.89
N ALA A 111 -10.54 4.62 10.93
CA ALA A 111 -10.89 5.79 10.14
C ALA A 111 -12.15 5.58 9.28
N VAL A 112 -12.29 4.41 8.63
CA VAL A 112 -13.49 4.11 7.84
C VAL A 112 -14.71 3.93 8.73
N LYS A 113 -14.54 3.30 9.89
CA LYS A 113 -15.60 3.15 10.90
C LYS A 113 -16.08 4.50 11.43
N ASP A 114 -15.15 5.39 11.81
CA ASP A 114 -15.47 6.72 12.34
C ASP A 114 -16.14 7.62 11.29
N ALA A 115 -15.84 7.38 10.00
CA ALA A 115 -16.52 8.04 8.89
C ALA A 115 -17.91 7.45 8.56
N GLY A 116 -18.35 6.41 9.27
CA GLY A 116 -19.64 5.75 9.03
C GLY A 116 -19.70 4.91 7.75
N VAL A 117 -18.57 4.48 7.23
CA VAL A 117 -18.45 3.65 6.02
C VAL A 117 -18.72 2.19 6.38
N GLU A 118 -19.57 1.51 5.60
CA GLU A 118 -19.70 0.05 5.67
C GLU A 118 -18.57 -0.60 4.89
N VAL A 119 -17.98 -1.68 5.42
CA VAL A 119 -16.87 -2.39 4.78
C VAL A 119 -17.25 -3.85 4.54
N LEU A 120 -16.92 -4.34 3.34
CA LEU A 120 -16.97 -5.75 2.98
C LEU A 120 -15.55 -6.25 2.70
N PHE A 121 -15.07 -7.13 3.53
CA PHE A 121 -13.85 -7.91 3.31
C PHE A 121 -14.15 -9.21 2.56
N ASP A 122 -13.12 -9.82 2.00
CA ASP A 122 -13.22 -11.06 1.21
C ASP A 122 -14.29 -10.98 0.12
N ALA A 123 -14.46 -9.80 -0.46
CA ALA A 123 -15.48 -9.50 -1.45
C ALA A 123 -14.86 -9.00 -2.75
N MET A 124 -15.20 -9.65 -3.86
CA MET A 124 -14.62 -9.33 -5.16
C MET A 124 -15.69 -8.85 -6.12
N CYS A 125 -15.42 -7.75 -6.83
CA CYS A 125 -16.30 -7.27 -7.90
C CYS A 125 -16.28 -8.27 -9.07
N ALA A 126 -17.44 -8.82 -9.41
CA ALA A 126 -17.58 -9.81 -10.46
C ALA A 126 -18.19 -9.24 -11.75
N ARG A 127 -19.04 -8.24 -11.63
CA ARG A 127 -19.72 -7.62 -12.78
C ARG A 127 -20.18 -6.21 -12.44
N ILE A 128 -20.14 -5.33 -13.42
CA ILE A 128 -20.70 -3.97 -13.33
C ILE A 128 -21.61 -3.77 -14.55
N GLN A 129 -22.80 -3.23 -14.30
CA GLN A 129 -23.75 -2.82 -15.33
C GLN A 129 -24.19 -1.41 -15.04
N GLU A 130 -24.06 -0.53 -16.02
CA GLU A 130 -24.48 0.87 -15.89
C GLU A 130 -25.85 1.08 -16.54
N THR A 131 -26.68 1.84 -15.86
CA THR A 131 -27.90 2.44 -16.38
C THR A 131 -27.74 3.95 -16.31
N ASP A 132 -28.65 4.71 -16.89
CA ASP A 132 -28.55 6.18 -16.99
C ASP A 132 -28.28 6.89 -15.67
N ASN A 133 -28.77 6.35 -14.55
CA ASN A 133 -28.68 7.01 -13.24
C ASN A 133 -28.05 6.16 -12.14
N THR A 134 -27.82 4.89 -12.36
CA THR A 134 -27.30 3.96 -11.33
C THR A 134 -26.33 2.96 -11.92
N LYS A 135 -25.49 2.44 -11.06
CA LYS A 135 -24.58 1.34 -11.36
C LYS A 135 -24.97 0.13 -10.53
N ASN A 136 -25.17 -1.00 -11.20
CA ASN A 136 -25.43 -2.27 -10.56
C ASN A 136 -24.09 -3.03 -10.47
N VAL A 137 -23.68 -3.33 -9.27
CA VAL A 137 -22.39 -3.97 -8.94
C VAL A 137 -22.66 -5.33 -8.34
N THR A 138 -22.31 -6.39 -9.09
CA THR A 138 -22.36 -7.76 -8.56
C THR A 138 -21.07 -8.08 -7.85
N LEU A 139 -21.17 -8.41 -6.57
CA LEU A 139 -20.04 -8.86 -5.74
C LEU A 139 -20.10 -10.37 -5.55
N CYS A 140 -18.94 -11.01 -5.63
CA CYS A 140 -18.72 -12.39 -5.18
C CYS A 140 -18.37 -12.35 -3.69
N LEU A 141 -19.26 -12.90 -2.87
CA LEU A 141 -19.15 -13.03 -1.43
C LEU A 141 -19.01 -14.50 -1.06
N LYS A 142 -18.75 -14.78 0.20
CA LYS A 142 -18.66 -16.15 0.71
C LYS A 142 -19.96 -16.95 0.52
N GLU A 143 -21.11 -16.26 0.57
CA GLU A 143 -22.44 -16.85 0.38
C GLU A 143 -22.86 -16.98 -1.09
N GLY A 144 -22.04 -16.48 -2.02
CA GLY A 144 -22.34 -16.44 -3.45
C GLY A 144 -22.39 -15.02 -4.04
N LEU A 145 -23.01 -14.89 -5.20
CA LEU A 145 -23.13 -13.60 -5.89
C LEU A 145 -24.28 -12.78 -5.29
N ARG A 146 -24.00 -11.50 -5.08
CA ARG A 146 -24.98 -10.55 -4.57
C ARG A 146 -24.87 -9.21 -5.31
N ASP A 147 -26.03 -8.63 -5.67
CA ASP A 147 -26.12 -7.35 -6.36
C ASP A 147 -26.28 -6.18 -5.37
N PHE A 148 -25.58 -5.11 -5.67
CA PHE A 148 -25.63 -3.82 -5.00
C PHE A 148 -25.80 -2.72 -6.02
N THR A 149 -26.43 -1.60 -5.62
CA THR A 149 -26.58 -0.43 -6.49
C THR A 149 -25.91 0.79 -5.89
N CYS A 150 -25.39 1.66 -6.73
CA CYS A 150 -24.85 2.95 -6.31
C CYS A 150 -25.04 4.03 -7.38
N LYS A 151 -24.97 5.29 -6.95
CA LYS A 151 -24.96 6.47 -7.82
C LYS A 151 -23.56 6.70 -8.39
N VAL A 152 -22.53 6.55 -7.54
CA VAL A 152 -21.13 6.75 -7.88
C VAL A 152 -20.35 5.49 -7.56
N LEU A 153 -19.56 5.03 -8.52
CA LEU A 153 -18.63 3.93 -8.34
C LEU A 153 -17.20 4.45 -8.46
N ILE A 154 -16.36 4.13 -7.49
CA ILE A 154 -14.94 4.51 -7.48
C ILE A 154 -14.09 3.24 -7.64
N ASP A 155 -13.28 3.22 -8.69
CA ASP A 155 -12.26 2.17 -8.86
C ASP A 155 -10.98 2.57 -8.14
N ALA A 156 -10.66 1.84 -7.08
CA ALA A 156 -9.41 1.94 -6.32
C ALA A 156 -8.67 0.59 -6.27
N THR A 157 -8.90 -0.27 -7.27
CA THR A 157 -8.35 -1.63 -7.32
C THR A 157 -6.85 -1.69 -7.57
N GLY A 158 -6.25 -0.59 -8.01
CA GLY A 158 -4.84 -0.51 -8.41
C GLY A 158 -4.59 -0.93 -9.86
N ASP A 159 -5.41 -1.83 -10.38
CA ASP A 159 -5.28 -2.42 -11.73
C ASP A 159 -6.40 -1.99 -12.69
N ALA A 160 -7.23 -1.02 -12.32
CA ALA A 160 -8.42 -0.58 -13.06
C ALA A 160 -9.42 -1.73 -13.36
N ASN A 161 -9.57 -2.66 -12.42
CA ASN A 161 -10.43 -3.83 -12.62
C ASN A 161 -11.91 -3.47 -12.73
N ALA A 162 -12.39 -2.52 -11.93
CA ALA A 162 -13.78 -2.07 -12.01
C ALA A 162 -14.05 -1.30 -13.30
N VAL A 163 -13.11 -0.46 -13.75
CA VAL A 163 -13.16 0.24 -15.05
C VAL A 163 -13.30 -0.77 -16.19
N SER A 164 -12.46 -1.82 -16.18
CA SER A 164 -12.50 -2.89 -17.19
C SER A 164 -13.81 -3.68 -17.16
N LEU A 165 -14.32 -4.03 -15.97
CA LEU A 165 -15.59 -4.73 -15.79
C LEU A 165 -16.80 -3.90 -16.23
N ALA A 166 -16.71 -2.58 -16.15
CA ALA A 166 -17.73 -1.65 -16.65
C ALA A 166 -17.67 -1.46 -18.19
N GLY A 167 -16.70 -2.08 -18.87
CA GLY A 167 -16.55 -2.01 -20.32
C GLY A 167 -15.78 -0.80 -20.83
N TYR A 168 -15.17 -0.02 -19.97
CA TYR A 168 -14.34 1.13 -20.37
C TYR A 168 -12.93 0.69 -20.81
N PRO A 169 -12.30 1.42 -21.73
CA PRO A 169 -10.95 1.12 -22.17
C PRO A 169 -9.95 1.34 -21.07
N VAL A 170 -8.99 0.44 -20.97
CA VAL A 170 -7.83 0.54 -20.06
C VAL A 170 -6.54 0.55 -20.88
N ILE A 171 -5.58 1.38 -20.46
CA ILE A 171 -4.26 1.41 -21.08
C ILE A 171 -3.37 0.41 -20.33
N ARG A 172 -2.68 -0.43 -21.11
CA ARG A 172 -1.65 -1.33 -20.59
C ARG A 172 -0.34 -1.01 -21.31
N GLU A 173 0.67 -0.64 -20.55
CA GLU A 173 2.00 -0.46 -21.10
C GLU A 173 2.66 -1.82 -21.35
N LYS A 174 3.57 -1.87 -22.35
CA LYS A 174 4.35 -3.08 -22.65
C LYS A 174 5.41 -3.32 -21.58
N ASP A 175 6.04 -2.25 -21.12
CA ASP A 175 7.06 -2.29 -20.09
C ASP A 175 6.40 -2.02 -18.74
N VAL A 176 6.22 -3.07 -17.97
CA VAL A 176 5.66 -3.00 -16.63
C VAL A 176 6.75 -3.14 -15.58
N GLN A 177 6.51 -2.56 -14.41
CA GLN A 177 7.40 -2.79 -13.28
C GLN A 177 7.42 -4.29 -12.95
N PRO A 178 8.61 -4.89 -12.77
CA PRO A 178 8.71 -6.29 -12.41
C PRO A 178 8.00 -6.57 -11.08
N ALA A 179 7.43 -7.76 -10.97
CA ALA A 179 6.86 -8.23 -9.72
C ALA A 179 7.97 -8.32 -8.65
N THR A 180 7.63 -7.99 -7.41
CA THR A 180 8.55 -8.04 -6.28
C THR A 180 8.00 -8.99 -5.23
N TYR A 181 8.78 -9.99 -4.86
CA TYR A 181 8.51 -10.79 -3.67
C TYR A 181 9.19 -10.12 -2.47
N THR A 182 8.44 -9.92 -1.40
CA THR A 182 8.95 -9.31 -0.17
C THR A 182 8.88 -10.32 0.96
N ALA A 183 10.00 -10.55 1.64
CA ALA A 183 10.07 -11.37 2.84
C ALA A 183 10.46 -10.50 4.03
N GLU A 184 9.80 -10.74 5.16
CA GLU A 184 10.19 -10.16 6.45
C GLU A 184 11.01 -11.18 7.22
N ILE A 185 12.20 -10.78 7.66
CA ILE A 185 13.10 -11.63 8.46
C ILE A 185 13.30 -10.95 9.80
N THR A 186 13.14 -11.71 10.88
CA THR A 186 13.32 -11.25 12.26
C THR A 186 14.55 -11.87 12.89
N GLY A 187 15.06 -11.27 13.97
CA GLY A 187 16.19 -11.83 14.74
C GLY A 187 17.56 -11.58 14.13
N ILE A 188 17.65 -10.72 13.11
CA ILE A 188 18.95 -10.33 12.55
C ILE A 188 19.58 -9.26 13.47
N PRO A 189 20.81 -9.45 13.97
CA PRO A 189 21.51 -8.43 14.73
C PRO A 189 21.83 -7.23 13.82
N LYS A 190 21.99 -6.06 14.43
CA LYS A 190 22.49 -4.89 13.70
C LYS A 190 23.91 -5.19 13.20
N LEU A 191 24.08 -5.21 11.89
CA LEU A 191 25.37 -5.45 11.26
C LEU A 191 26.23 -4.19 11.31
N SER A 192 27.51 -4.35 11.59
CA SER A 192 28.52 -3.33 11.44
C SER A 192 28.82 -3.08 9.96
N ASP A 193 29.47 -1.95 9.64
CA ASP A 193 29.89 -1.65 8.26
C ASP A 193 30.84 -2.71 7.69
N GLN A 194 31.67 -3.32 8.55
CA GLN A 194 32.56 -4.40 8.15
C GLN A 194 31.79 -5.69 7.79
N GLU A 195 30.80 -6.06 8.58
CA GLU A 195 29.93 -7.21 8.29
C GLU A 195 29.09 -6.98 7.03
N LEU A 196 28.59 -5.76 6.82
CA LEU A 196 27.89 -5.40 5.59
C LEU A 196 28.80 -5.48 4.36
N ALA A 197 30.06 -5.04 4.48
CA ALA A 197 31.05 -5.15 3.40
C ALA A 197 31.39 -6.61 3.09
N ALA A 198 31.56 -7.45 4.10
CA ALA A 198 31.79 -8.89 3.94
C ALA A 198 30.60 -9.58 3.25
N LEU A 199 29.38 -9.27 3.69
CA LEU A 199 28.15 -9.81 3.07
C LEU A 199 28.03 -9.42 1.59
N ARG A 200 28.42 -8.20 1.22
CA ARG A 200 28.44 -7.78 -0.18
C ARG A 200 29.43 -8.58 -1.00
N ALA A 201 30.65 -8.78 -0.46
CA ALA A 201 31.69 -9.56 -1.14
C ALA A 201 31.26 -11.03 -1.35
N ASP A 202 30.61 -11.63 -0.36
CA ASP A 202 30.08 -13.00 -0.46
C ASP A 202 28.95 -13.08 -1.50
N TYR A 203 28.08 -12.08 -1.53
CA TYR A 203 27.02 -11.99 -2.54
C TYR A 203 27.59 -11.87 -3.96
N ASP A 204 28.55 -10.96 -4.17
CA ASP A 204 29.23 -10.78 -5.47
C ASP A 204 29.90 -12.07 -5.92
N ALA A 205 30.55 -12.78 -5.00
CA ALA A 205 31.17 -14.08 -5.30
C ALA A 205 30.13 -15.14 -5.68
N ALA A 206 28.97 -15.15 -5.05
CA ALA A 206 27.87 -16.05 -5.40
C ALA A 206 27.29 -15.74 -6.78
N VAL A 207 27.16 -14.46 -7.15
CA VAL A 207 26.75 -14.04 -8.49
C VAL A 207 27.76 -14.46 -9.55
N GLN A 208 29.06 -14.28 -9.31
CA GLN A 208 30.11 -14.72 -10.23
C GLN A 208 30.13 -16.24 -10.45
N LYS A 209 29.73 -17.01 -9.44
CA LYS A 209 29.57 -18.47 -9.53
C LYS A 209 28.23 -18.90 -10.18
N GLY A 210 27.37 -17.96 -10.55
CA GLY A 210 26.06 -18.25 -11.12
C GLY A 210 25.04 -18.83 -10.13
N LEU A 211 25.30 -18.73 -8.82
CA LEU A 211 24.39 -19.18 -7.76
C LEU A 211 23.27 -18.17 -7.50
N LEU A 212 23.54 -16.88 -7.72
CA LEU A 212 22.61 -15.77 -7.57
C LEU A 212 22.71 -14.83 -8.77
N ARG A 213 21.71 -13.97 -8.92
CA ARG A 213 21.72 -12.83 -9.85
C ARG A 213 21.62 -11.54 -9.05
N TYR A 214 22.14 -10.43 -9.55
CA TYR A 214 22.00 -9.13 -8.89
C TYR A 214 20.53 -8.73 -8.70
N THR A 215 19.67 -9.13 -9.61
CA THR A 215 18.22 -8.94 -9.51
C THR A 215 17.56 -9.72 -8.37
N ASP A 216 18.20 -10.75 -7.83
CA ASP A 216 17.64 -11.52 -6.71
C ASP A 216 17.72 -10.77 -5.37
N SER A 217 18.49 -9.68 -5.27
CA SER A 217 18.62 -8.84 -4.06
C SER A 217 17.97 -7.47 -4.16
N GLY A 218 17.29 -7.17 -5.25
CA GLY A 218 16.62 -5.88 -5.45
C GLY A 218 16.79 -5.32 -6.86
N TRP A 219 16.51 -4.05 -7.02
CA TRP A 219 16.45 -3.39 -8.34
C TRP A 219 17.81 -2.89 -8.86
N ASN A 220 18.89 -3.16 -8.16
CA ASN A 220 20.22 -2.73 -8.56
C ASN A 220 20.91 -3.83 -9.38
N ALA A 221 21.00 -3.63 -10.68
CA ALA A 221 21.68 -4.56 -11.60
C ALA A 221 23.21 -4.67 -11.39
N ASN A 222 23.81 -3.81 -10.57
CA ASN A 222 25.26 -3.67 -10.42
C ASN A 222 25.79 -4.01 -9.02
N GLY A 223 25.00 -4.66 -8.18
CA GLY A 223 25.43 -5.08 -6.85
C GLY A 223 24.30 -5.23 -5.86
N MET A 224 24.61 -5.87 -4.73
CA MET A 224 23.67 -6.05 -3.65
C MET A 224 23.24 -4.71 -3.04
N ASP A 225 21.95 -4.45 -2.99
CA ASP A 225 21.42 -3.27 -2.32
C ASP A 225 21.28 -3.49 -0.81
N THR A 226 22.35 -3.18 -0.09
CA THR A 226 22.37 -3.33 1.38
C THR A 226 21.53 -2.31 2.14
N ARG A 227 20.91 -1.33 1.45
CA ARG A 227 19.98 -0.40 2.10
C ARG A 227 18.77 -1.12 2.65
N PHE A 228 18.39 -2.24 2.08
CA PHE A 228 17.29 -3.09 2.55
C PHE A 228 17.67 -4.00 3.72
N LEU A 229 18.96 -4.21 3.95
CA LEU A 229 19.48 -4.90 5.13
C LEU A 229 19.61 -3.98 6.35
N SER A 230 19.45 -2.67 6.17
CA SER A 230 19.38 -1.76 7.30
C SER A 230 18.08 -2.03 8.05
N THR A 231 18.21 -2.37 9.32
CA THR A 231 17.13 -2.61 10.28
C THR A 231 16.10 -1.47 10.24
N ARG A 232 14.99 -1.69 9.55
CA ARG A 232 13.88 -0.76 9.43
C ARG A 232 12.58 -1.42 9.88
N GLY A 233 12.61 -2.02 11.05
CA GLY A 233 11.43 -2.56 11.68
C GLY A 233 11.18 -1.89 13.02
N HIS A 234 10.01 -2.07 13.57
CA HIS A 234 9.55 -1.48 14.81
C HIS A 234 10.47 -1.76 16.02
N ASN A 235 11.28 -2.82 15.97
CA ASN A 235 12.18 -3.21 17.04
C ASN A 235 13.63 -3.38 16.56
N GLY A 236 14.00 -2.79 15.43
CA GLY A 236 15.38 -2.82 14.93
C GLY A 236 15.86 -4.15 14.35
N ASN A 237 15.02 -5.18 14.30
CA ASN A 237 15.41 -6.54 13.93
C ASN A 237 14.60 -7.12 12.75
N HIS A 238 13.95 -6.29 11.97
CA HIS A 238 13.19 -6.71 10.80
C HIS A 238 13.89 -6.24 9.52
N VAL A 239 14.08 -7.15 8.59
CA VAL A 239 14.66 -6.87 7.28
C VAL A 239 13.65 -7.25 6.24
N PHE A 240 13.30 -6.30 5.37
CA PHE A 240 12.56 -6.58 4.17
C PHE A 240 13.54 -6.85 3.03
N LEU A 241 13.46 -8.03 2.45
CA LEU A 241 14.19 -8.41 1.25
C LEU A 241 13.24 -8.26 0.06
N PRO A 242 13.36 -7.22 -0.77
CA PRO A 242 12.71 -7.21 -2.05
C PRO A 242 13.42 -8.22 -2.95
N GLY A 243 12.74 -9.28 -3.30
CA GLY A 243 13.15 -10.27 -4.29
C GLY A 243 12.30 -10.12 -5.55
N ILE A 244 12.75 -10.64 -6.65
CA ILE A 244 12.03 -10.71 -7.93
C ILE A 244 11.32 -12.05 -8.04
#